data_0cfcf940fc15082a7fdafd85b470420f
#
_entry.id   0cfcf940fc15082a7fdafd85b470420f
#
_cell.length_a   1.000
_cell.length_b   1.000
_cell.length_c   1.000
_cell.angle_alpha   90.00
_cell.angle_beta   90.00
_cell.angle_gamma   90.00
#
_symmetry.space_group_name_H-M   'P 1'
#
loop_
_entity.id
_entity.type
_entity.pdbx_description
1 polymer ?
#
loop_
_entity_poly.entity_id
_entity_poly.type
_entity_poly.pdbx_seq_one_letter_code
_entity_poly.pdbx_strand_id
1 'polypeptide(L)'
;HTNFGCIREGGEIAQIFCMESNRKKTSYEYAADINEICTLLKISAHDFQAVVLSSVVPELTGSFQEAAEILGIRECFIVNRENVSAVSFSAASYADVGPDLIVSAVAAKKRYPLPAIIIDMGTASTLTVVNREGVFMGGVILPGVGISMNALAKETSLLPSIDVAPAKKLISLNTVDAMRSGIIYGTAGSLDGLIDRFLKELGQEATLLATGGLSHLICPYCRHSIIVDENLLLTGLWEIWNDSRKAGA
;
A
#
# COMPACT_ATOMS: atom_id res chain seq x y z
N HIS A 1 4.66 -9.71 -1.41
CA HIS A 1 5.74 -8.93 -2.05
C HIS A 1 6.15 -7.76 -1.15
N THR A 2 7.42 -7.37 -1.25
CA THR A 2 7.98 -6.19 -0.61
C THR A 2 8.40 -5.21 -1.70
N ASN A 3 7.87 -4.00 -1.63
CA ASN A 3 8.21 -2.92 -2.57
C ASN A 3 9.29 -2.04 -1.97
N PHE A 4 10.25 -1.67 -2.79
CA PHE A 4 11.38 -0.81 -2.44
C PHE A 4 11.37 0.43 -3.31
N GLY A 5 11.66 1.57 -2.70
CA GLY A 5 11.90 2.83 -3.40
C GLY A 5 13.23 3.43 -3.00
N CYS A 6 14.07 3.71 -3.97
CA CYS A 6 15.27 4.53 -3.76
C CYS A 6 14.87 5.99 -3.93
N ILE A 7 14.91 6.75 -2.84
CA ILE A 7 14.43 8.13 -2.78
C ILE A 7 15.61 9.07 -2.52
N ARG A 8 15.73 10.12 -3.34
CA ARG A 8 16.75 11.15 -3.17
C ARG A 8 16.38 12.11 -2.03
N GLU A 9 17.35 12.85 -1.53
CA GLU A 9 17.18 13.81 -0.43
C GLU A 9 16.05 14.83 -0.65
N GLY A 10 15.70 15.16 -1.88
CA GLY A 10 14.56 16.01 -2.22
C GLY A 10 13.19 15.33 -2.25
N GLY A 11 13.10 14.02 -1.97
CA GLY A 11 11.86 13.25 -2.04
C GLY A 11 11.53 12.69 -3.42
N GLU A 12 12.43 12.86 -4.39
CA GLU A 12 12.29 12.29 -5.72
C GLU A 12 12.52 10.77 -5.67
N ILE A 13 11.57 9.99 -6.15
CA ILE A 13 11.71 8.53 -6.27
C ILE A 13 12.55 8.25 -7.53
N ALA A 14 13.79 7.83 -7.32
CA ALA A 14 14.73 7.58 -8.40
C ALA A 14 14.56 6.19 -9.03
N GLN A 15 14.30 5.18 -8.22
CA GLN A 15 14.11 3.78 -8.65
C GLN A 15 13.10 3.07 -7.76
N ILE A 16 12.37 2.14 -8.36
CA ILE A 16 11.43 1.25 -7.66
C ILE A 16 11.73 -0.18 -8.09
N PHE A 17 11.73 -1.09 -7.14
CA PHE A 17 11.78 -2.51 -7.41
C PHE A 17 10.93 -3.30 -6.41
N CYS A 18 10.59 -4.53 -6.78
CA CYS A 18 9.78 -5.41 -5.97
C CYS A 18 10.50 -6.74 -5.78
N MET A 19 10.43 -7.28 -4.57
CA MET A 19 10.94 -8.60 -4.23
C MET A 19 9.83 -9.48 -3.67
N GLU A 20 9.94 -10.79 -3.84
CA GLU A 20 9.06 -11.71 -3.15
C GLU A 20 9.35 -11.71 -1.65
N SER A 21 8.30 -11.58 -0.85
CA SER A 21 8.39 -11.70 0.61
C SER A 21 8.49 -13.17 1.00
N ASN A 22 9.63 -13.61 1.47
CA ASN A 22 9.86 -14.98 1.90
C ASN A 22 10.33 -15.03 3.37
N ARG A 23 9.43 -15.45 4.27
CA ARG A 23 9.70 -15.53 5.73
C ARG A 23 10.81 -16.51 6.10
N LYS A 24 11.26 -17.37 5.17
CA LYS A 24 12.33 -18.35 5.41
C LYS A 24 13.71 -17.82 5.03
N LYS A 25 13.80 -16.69 4.31
CA LYS A 25 15.09 -16.06 4.00
C LYS A 25 15.72 -15.46 5.24
N THR A 26 17.02 -15.65 5.34
CA THR A 26 17.85 -15.01 6.35
C THR A 26 18.13 -13.55 5.98
N SER A 27 18.56 -12.75 6.95
CA SER A 27 18.98 -11.36 6.75
C SER A 27 20.13 -11.24 5.74
N TYR A 28 21.06 -12.22 5.73
CA TYR A 28 22.15 -12.28 4.74
C TYR A 28 21.68 -12.51 3.32
N GLU A 29 20.66 -13.38 3.13
CA GLU A 29 20.07 -13.60 1.81
C GLU A 29 19.35 -12.35 1.31
N TYR A 30 18.61 -11.63 2.17
CA TYR A 30 17.99 -10.35 1.82
C TYR A 30 19.05 -9.29 1.51
N ALA A 31 20.13 -9.20 2.29
CA ALA A 31 21.20 -8.27 2.01
C ALA A 31 21.89 -8.56 0.66
N ALA A 32 22.11 -9.84 0.34
CA ALA A 32 22.68 -10.24 -0.94
C ALA A 32 21.77 -9.86 -2.12
N ASP A 33 20.47 -10.19 -2.04
CA ASP A 33 19.47 -9.85 -3.06
C ASP A 33 19.39 -8.32 -3.28
N ILE A 34 19.30 -7.54 -2.20
CA ILE A 34 19.26 -6.07 -2.29
C ILE A 34 20.52 -5.52 -2.91
N ASN A 35 21.70 -6.01 -2.51
CA ASN A 35 22.97 -5.58 -3.08
C ASN A 35 23.10 -5.92 -4.57
N GLU A 36 22.63 -7.11 -4.99
CA GLU A 36 22.59 -7.49 -6.39
C GLU A 36 21.68 -6.56 -7.21
N ILE A 37 20.46 -6.28 -6.70
CA ILE A 37 19.53 -5.35 -7.35
C ILE A 37 20.13 -3.95 -7.43
N CYS A 38 20.74 -3.45 -6.35
CA CYS A 38 21.43 -2.15 -6.36
C CYS A 38 22.51 -2.11 -7.41
N THR A 39 23.31 -3.18 -7.55
CA THR A 39 24.35 -3.30 -8.56
C THR A 39 23.78 -3.25 -9.97
N LEU A 40 22.67 -3.97 -10.25
CA LEU A 40 21.97 -3.93 -11.54
C LEU A 40 21.45 -2.53 -11.86
N LEU A 41 20.97 -1.81 -10.85
CA LEU A 41 20.48 -0.44 -10.97
C LEU A 41 21.62 0.61 -10.99
N LYS A 42 22.88 0.19 -10.86
CA LYS A 42 24.08 1.05 -10.78
C LYS A 42 24.02 2.03 -9.57
N ILE A 43 23.50 1.56 -8.45
CA ILE A 43 23.44 2.26 -7.17
C ILE A 43 24.31 1.50 -6.19
N SER A 44 25.05 2.21 -5.34
CA SER A 44 25.79 1.59 -4.23
C SER A 44 24.92 1.54 -2.99
N ALA A 45 24.83 0.40 -2.32
CA ALA A 45 24.13 0.30 -1.03
C ALA A 45 24.76 1.24 0.04
N HIS A 46 26.03 1.57 -0.09
CA HIS A 46 26.73 2.52 0.81
C HIS A 46 26.33 3.98 0.61
N ASP A 47 25.65 4.31 -0.50
CA ASP A 47 25.16 5.68 -0.74
C ASP A 47 23.85 5.97 0.02
N PHE A 48 23.19 4.95 0.58
CA PHE A 48 22.00 5.12 1.37
C PHE A 48 22.34 5.64 2.78
N GLN A 49 21.68 6.73 3.17
CA GLN A 49 21.79 7.30 4.50
C GLN A 49 20.95 6.51 5.52
N ALA A 50 19.77 6.08 5.09
CA ALA A 50 18.81 5.39 5.93
C ALA A 50 17.92 4.44 5.15
N VAL A 51 17.33 3.49 5.87
CA VAL A 51 16.19 2.67 5.44
C VAL A 51 14.98 3.09 6.26
N VAL A 52 13.86 3.33 5.58
CA VAL A 52 12.55 3.58 6.23
C VAL A 52 11.64 2.42 5.90
N LEU A 53 11.17 1.72 6.92
CA LEU A 53 10.46 0.46 6.79
C LEU A 53 9.05 0.55 7.34
N SER A 54 8.06 0.21 6.51
CA SER A 54 6.69 -0.11 6.94
C SER A 54 6.43 -1.59 6.69
N SER A 55 6.09 -2.33 7.73
CA SER A 55 5.85 -3.77 7.64
C SER A 55 4.75 -4.21 8.59
N VAL A 56 3.86 -5.06 8.08
CA VAL A 56 2.82 -5.77 8.86
C VAL A 56 3.23 -7.21 9.17
N VAL A 57 4.49 -7.59 8.89
CA VAL A 57 5.04 -8.93 9.11
C VAL A 57 6.27 -8.82 10.02
N PRO A 58 6.13 -9.07 11.34
CA PRO A 58 7.20 -8.86 12.31
C PRO A 58 8.51 -9.60 11.99
N GLU A 59 8.42 -10.84 11.50
CA GLU A 59 9.59 -11.64 11.13
C GLU A 59 10.41 -11.00 9.99
N LEU A 60 9.72 -10.41 9.01
CA LEU A 60 10.39 -9.71 7.91
C LEU A 60 10.98 -8.37 8.36
N THR A 61 10.33 -7.70 9.30
CA THR A 61 10.84 -6.44 9.85
C THR A 61 12.25 -6.59 10.42
N GLY A 62 12.46 -7.60 11.27
CA GLY A 62 13.77 -7.89 11.82
C GLY A 62 14.80 -8.27 10.75
N SER A 63 14.40 -9.14 9.81
CA SER A 63 15.30 -9.55 8.71
C SER A 63 15.74 -8.39 7.83
N PHE A 64 14.87 -7.44 7.52
CA PHE A 64 15.23 -6.25 6.73
C PHE A 64 16.06 -5.26 7.52
N GLN A 65 15.82 -5.11 8.83
CA GLN A 65 16.66 -4.27 9.70
C GLN A 65 18.09 -4.79 9.73
N GLU A 66 18.28 -6.07 10.01
CA GLU A 66 19.61 -6.70 10.01
C GLU A 66 20.25 -6.67 8.61
N ALA A 67 19.48 -6.86 7.53
CA ALA A 67 20.00 -6.75 6.17
C ALA A 67 20.52 -5.33 5.88
N ALA A 68 19.86 -4.29 6.35
CA ALA A 68 20.34 -2.92 6.24
C ALA A 68 21.68 -2.71 6.97
N GLU A 69 21.82 -3.27 8.17
CA GLU A 69 23.08 -3.24 8.95
C GLU A 69 24.22 -3.97 8.22
N ILE A 70 23.95 -5.17 7.66
CA ILE A 70 24.91 -5.94 6.85
C ILE A 70 25.39 -5.15 5.64
N LEU A 71 24.48 -4.38 5.00
CA LEU A 71 24.79 -3.49 3.89
C LEU A 71 25.52 -2.20 4.29
N GLY A 72 25.77 -2.00 5.59
CA GLY A 72 26.46 -0.83 6.13
C GLY A 72 25.56 0.41 6.27
N ILE A 73 24.24 0.27 6.14
CA ILE A 73 23.28 1.35 6.35
C ILE A 73 23.01 1.47 7.86
N ARG A 74 23.44 2.57 8.46
CA ARG A 74 23.45 2.70 9.94
C ARG A 74 22.10 3.07 10.54
N GLU A 75 21.23 3.67 9.76
CA GLU A 75 19.97 4.19 10.25
C GLU A 75 18.81 3.41 9.63
N CYS A 76 18.01 2.76 10.47
CA CYS A 76 16.80 2.06 10.07
C CYS A 76 15.62 2.60 10.90
N PHE A 77 14.70 3.29 10.23
CA PHE A 77 13.49 3.85 10.83
C PHE A 77 12.30 2.94 10.55
N ILE A 78 11.83 2.26 11.59
CA ILE A 78 10.66 1.38 11.49
C ILE A 78 9.42 2.18 11.86
N VAL A 79 8.52 2.35 10.88
CA VAL A 79 7.28 3.10 11.07
C VAL A 79 6.34 2.37 12.02
N ASN A 80 5.90 3.08 13.04
CA ASN A 80 4.83 2.67 13.94
C ASN A 80 4.01 3.89 14.39
N ARG A 81 2.89 3.64 15.07
CA ARG A 81 1.99 4.71 15.52
C ARG A 81 2.66 5.72 16.46
N GLU A 82 3.60 5.27 17.27
CA GLU A 82 4.20 6.07 18.35
C GLU A 82 5.23 7.07 17.81
N ASN A 83 5.87 6.72 16.69
CA ASN A 83 6.93 7.55 16.09
C ASN A 83 6.46 8.40 14.91
N VAL A 84 5.16 8.42 14.59
CA VAL A 84 4.58 9.26 13.55
C VAL A 84 3.67 10.32 14.15
N SER A 85 4.14 11.57 14.14
CA SER A 85 3.38 12.73 14.62
C SER A 85 2.57 13.46 13.53
N ALA A 86 2.83 13.13 12.26
CA ALA A 86 2.22 13.81 11.11
C ALA A 86 0.70 13.62 11.00
N VAL A 87 0.16 12.51 11.53
CA VAL A 87 -1.27 12.21 11.53
C VAL A 87 -1.73 11.95 12.96
N SER A 88 -2.85 12.55 13.36
CA SER A 88 -3.54 12.27 14.62
C SER A 88 -4.57 11.15 14.41
N PHE A 89 -4.94 10.46 15.48
CA PHE A 89 -5.90 9.35 15.45
C PHE A 89 -7.14 9.70 16.27
N SER A 90 -8.33 9.41 15.73
CA SER A 90 -9.62 9.82 16.33
C SER A 90 -9.98 9.13 17.63
N ALA A 91 -9.44 7.95 17.92
CA ALA A 91 -9.79 7.19 19.13
C ALA A 91 -8.62 6.36 19.66
N ALA A 92 -8.55 6.24 20.98
CA ALA A 92 -7.63 5.35 21.66
C ALA A 92 -7.87 3.86 21.33
N SER A 93 -9.03 3.52 20.81
CA SER A 93 -9.43 2.15 20.45
C SER A 93 -8.78 1.60 19.18
N TYR A 94 -8.11 2.43 18.40
CA TYR A 94 -7.35 1.98 17.21
C TYR A 94 -5.87 1.75 17.57
N ALA A 95 -5.63 0.93 18.59
CA ALA A 95 -4.28 0.58 19.01
C ALA A 95 -3.51 -0.18 17.91
N ASP A 96 -4.21 -0.93 17.06
CA ASP A 96 -3.65 -1.86 16.09
C ASP A 96 -3.76 -1.37 14.63
N VAL A 97 -3.63 -0.06 14.40
CA VAL A 97 -3.56 0.47 13.02
C VAL A 97 -2.27 -0.01 12.36
N GLY A 98 -2.40 -0.70 11.23
CA GLY A 98 -1.25 -1.15 10.45
C GLY A 98 -0.37 0.02 10.02
N PRO A 99 0.96 -0.14 10.04
CA PRO A 99 1.89 0.92 9.65
C PRO A 99 1.71 1.37 8.19
N ASP A 100 1.25 0.50 7.29
CA ASP A 100 0.88 0.81 5.91
C ASP A 100 -0.26 1.84 5.82
N LEU A 101 -1.29 1.70 6.67
CA LEU A 101 -2.40 2.66 6.76
C LEU A 101 -1.95 4.02 7.31
N ILE A 102 -1.00 4.02 8.24
CA ILE A 102 -0.39 5.24 8.76
C ILE A 102 0.39 5.95 7.65
N VAL A 103 1.21 5.23 6.92
CA VAL A 103 2.02 5.74 5.81
C VAL A 103 1.15 6.36 4.72
N SER A 104 0.10 5.65 4.29
CA SER A 104 -0.82 6.17 3.27
C SER A 104 -1.58 7.41 3.74
N ALA A 105 -1.99 7.46 5.02
CA ALA A 105 -2.64 8.61 5.63
C ALA A 105 -1.73 9.85 5.68
N VAL A 106 -0.44 9.67 6.02
CA VAL A 106 0.55 10.74 6.01
C VAL A 106 0.75 11.27 4.59
N ALA A 107 0.90 10.38 3.59
CA ALA A 107 1.02 10.79 2.19
C ALA A 107 -0.20 11.59 1.72
N ALA A 108 -1.40 11.10 2.00
CA ALA A 108 -2.63 11.78 1.64
C ALA A 108 -2.70 13.18 2.27
N LYS A 109 -2.43 13.29 3.57
CA LYS A 109 -2.43 14.58 4.29
C LYS A 109 -1.42 15.58 3.74
N LYS A 110 -0.25 15.10 3.32
CA LYS A 110 0.85 15.98 2.85
C LYS A 110 0.70 16.40 1.39
N ARG A 111 0.06 15.60 0.56
CA ARG A 111 0.09 15.74 -0.90
C ARG A 111 -1.25 16.04 -1.55
N TYR A 112 -2.36 15.83 -0.83
CA TYR A 112 -3.69 15.95 -1.42
C TYR A 112 -4.64 16.81 -0.58
N PRO A 113 -5.67 17.40 -1.19
CA PRO A 113 -6.73 18.07 -0.46
C PRO A 113 -7.47 17.12 0.49
N LEU A 114 -7.79 17.61 1.69
CA LEU A 114 -8.57 16.85 2.69
C LEU A 114 -10.02 17.36 2.75
N PRO A 115 -10.97 16.49 3.12
CA PRO A 115 -10.80 15.10 3.52
C PRO A 115 -10.42 14.20 2.36
N ALA A 116 -9.81 13.05 2.67
CA ALA A 116 -9.44 12.04 1.68
C ALA A 116 -9.95 10.66 2.07
N ILE A 117 -10.43 9.90 1.08
CA ILE A 117 -10.68 8.47 1.16
C ILE A 117 -9.56 7.78 0.40
N ILE A 118 -8.83 6.91 1.09
CA ILE A 118 -7.65 6.22 0.55
C ILE A 118 -8.01 4.75 0.38
N ILE A 119 -7.86 4.26 -0.83
CA ILE A 119 -8.12 2.88 -1.23
C ILE A 119 -6.77 2.21 -1.50
N ASP A 120 -6.40 1.22 -0.71
CA ASP A 120 -5.21 0.40 -0.98
C ASP A 120 -5.64 -0.98 -1.47
N MET A 121 -5.26 -1.33 -2.69
CA MET A 121 -5.57 -2.60 -3.35
C MET A 121 -4.38 -3.55 -3.31
N GLY A 122 -4.01 -3.95 -2.09
CA GLY A 122 -2.97 -4.93 -1.80
C GLY A 122 -3.49 -6.37 -1.67
N THR A 123 -2.84 -7.14 -0.79
CA THR A 123 -3.29 -8.50 -0.41
C THR A 123 -4.70 -8.47 0.19
N ALA A 124 -4.96 -7.56 1.11
CA ALA A 124 -6.31 -7.11 1.46
C ALA A 124 -6.58 -5.80 0.71
N SER A 125 -7.85 -5.46 0.50
CA SER A 125 -8.24 -4.13 0.04
C SER A 125 -8.76 -3.34 1.22
N THR A 126 -8.20 -2.14 1.45
CA THR A 126 -8.64 -1.27 2.54
C THR A 126 -9.19 0.04 1.99
N LEU A 127 -10.20 0.59 2.65
CA LEU A 127 -10.63 1.97 2.43
C LEU A 127 -10.53 2.68 3.78
N THR A 128 -9.74 3.75 3.83
CA THR A 128 -9.50 4.53 5.05
C THR A 128 -9.80 6.00 4.81
N VAL A 129 -10.08 6.72 5.88
CA VAL A 129 -10.46 8.13 5.82
C VAL A 129 -9.53 8.98 6.65
N VAL A 130 -9.04 10.06 6.04
CA VAL A 130 -8.41 11.19 6.74
C VAL A 130 -9.36 12.38 6.61
N ASN A 131 -9.82 12.92 7.74
CA ASN A 131 -10.77 14.03 7.75
C ASN A 131 -10.11 15.37 7.39
N ARG A 132 -10.91 16.45 7.34
CA ARG A 132 -10.44 17.79 6.96
C ARG A 132 -9.34 18.32 7.90
N GLU A 133 -9.36 17.94 9.17
CA GLU A 133 -8.39 18.32 10.20
C GLU A 133 -7.09 17.48 10.11
N GLY A 134 -7.03 16.51 9.20
CA GLY A 134 -5.89 15.61 9.04
C GLY A 134 -5.84 14.53 10.11
N VAL A 135 -6.99 14.13 10.65
CA VAL A 135 -7.15 13.04 11.62
C VAL A 135 -7.52 11.76 10.88
N PHE A 136 -6.81 10.68 11.16
CA PHE A 136 -7.17 9.35 10.70
C PHE A 136 -8.43 8.85 11.42
N MET A 137 -9.48 8.60 10.67
CA MET A 137 -10.81 8.24 11.20
C MET A 137 -11.03 6.73 11.28
N GLY A 138 -10.19 5.95 10.64
CA GLY A 138 -10.41 4.51 10.45
C GLY A 138 -10.90 4.17 9.05
N GLY A 139 -11.52 3.00 8.90
CA GLY A 139 -11.97 2.54 7.60
C GLY A 139 -12.52 1.12 7.62
N VAL A 140 -12.48 0.47 6.45
CA VAL A 140 -12.93 -0.91 6.26
C VAL A 140 -11.85 -1.75 5.60
N ILE A 141 -11.90 -3.05 5.84
CA ILE A 141 -11.00 -4.04 5.24
C ILE A 141 -11.86 -5.05 4.47
N LEU A 142 -11.50 -5.29 3.22
CA LEU A 142 -12.14 -6.28 2.34
C LEU A 142 -11.12 -7.33 1.90
N PRO A 143 -11.58 -8.50 1.46
CA PRO A 143 -10.72 -9.43 0.77
C PRO A 143 -10.11 -8.77 -0.47
N GLY A 144 -8.79 -8.90 -0.65
CA GLY A 144 -8.14 -8.41 -1.86
C GLY A 144 -8.59 -9.15 -3.11
N VAL A 145 -8.45 -8.53 -4.27
CA VAL A 145 -8.89 -9.07 -5.57
C VAL A 145 -8.28 -10.44 -5.85
N GLY A 146 -6.97 -10.60 -5.58
CA GLY A 146 -6.28 -11.89 -5.76
C GLY A 146 -6.79 -12.97 -4.80
N ILE A 147 -7.03 -12.62 -3.53
CA ILE A 147 -7.62 -13.55 -2.54
C ILE A 147 -9.01 -13.99 -3.00
N SER A 148 -9.85 -13.05 -3.44
CA SER A 148 -11.21 -13.34 -3.88
C SER A 148 -11.22 -14.27 -5.11
N MET A 149 -10.33 -14.05 -6.08
CA MET A 149 -10.19 -14.91 -7.26
C MET A 149 -9.71 -16.30 -6.88
N ASN A 150 -8.70 -16.39 -6.03
CA ASN A 150 -8.15 -17.66 -5.55
C ASN A 150 -9.18 -18.46 -4.73
N ALA A 151 -9.99 -17.78 -3.93
CA ALA A 151 -11.05 -18.41 -3.16
C ALA A 151 -12.10 -19.07 -4.06
N LEU A 152 -12.51 -18.40 -5.16
CA LEU A 152 -13.44 -19.00 -6.12
C LEU A 152 -12.90 -20.32 -6.71
N ALA A 153 -11.63 -20.34 -7.12
CA ALA A 153 -11.02 -21.54 -7.69
C ALA A 153 -10.81 -22.64 -6.64
N LYS A 154 -10.44 -22.28 -5.41
CA LYS A 154 -10.11 -23.24 -4.36
C LYS A 154 -11.34 -23.85 -3.70
N GLU A 155 -12.37 -23.05 -3.46
CA GLU A 155 -13.56 -23.46 -2.69
C GLU A 155 -14.70 -24.01 -3.60
N THR A 156 -14.45 -24.12 -4.92
CA THR A 156 -15.44 -24.69 -5.86
C THR A 156 -14.82 -25.80 -6.72
N SER A 157 -15.64 -26.80 -7.09
CA SER A 157 -15.15 -27.96 -7.84
C SER A 157 -14.99 -27.73 -9.34
N LEU A 158 -15.63 -26.71 -9.90
CA LEU A 158 -15.72 -26.53 -11.36
C LEU A 158 -15.07 -25.22 -11.87
N LEU A 159 -14.69 -24.32 -10.97
CA LEU A 159 -14.07 -23.08 -11.38
C LEU A 159 -12.55 -23.23 -11.49
N PRO A 160 -11.96 -22.90 -12.65
CA PRO A 160 -10.52 -23.00 -12.84
C PRO A 160 -9.75 -21.92 -12.09
N SER A 161 -8.47 -22.17 -11.77
CA SER A 161 -7.53 -21.12 -11.39
C SER A 161 -7.23 -20.26 -12.61
N ILE A 162 -7.41 -18.95 -12.47
CA ILE A 162 -7.17 -17.97 -13.54
C ILE A 162 -6.47 -16.74 -13.01
N ASP A 163 -5.73 -16.05 -13.86
CA ASP A 163 -5.12 -14.76 -13.52
C ASP A 163 -6.16 -13.65 -13.52
N VAL A 164 -5.95 -12.67 -12.63
CA VAL A 164 -6.71 -11.42 -12.64
C VAL A 164 -6.31 -10.63 -13.88
N ALA A 165 -7.29 -10.33 -14.73
CA ALA A 165 -7.10 -9.62 -15.98
C ALA A 165 -8.33 -8.77 -16.30
N PRO A 166 -8.23 -7.77 -17.20
CA PRO A 166 -9.36 -6.93 -17.58
C PRO A 166 -10.57 -7.75 -18.04
N ALA A 167 -11.76 -7.30 -17.63
CA ALA A 167 -13.01 -7.88 -18.09
C ALA A 167 -13.33 -7.40 -19.51
N LYS A 168 -13.66 -8.32 -20.43
CA LYS A 168 -14.05 -7.97 -21.80
C LYS A 168 -15.41 -7.30 -21.86
N LYS A 169 -16.35 -7.80 -21.07
CA LYS A 169 -17.71 -7.28 -20.93
C LYS A 169 -18.35 -7.77 -19.63
N LEU A 170 -19.37 -7.07 -19.16
CA LEU A 170 -20.05 -7.41 -17.90
C LEU A 170 -20.78 -8.76 -17.99
N ILE A 171 -21.63 -8.95 -18.98
CA ILE A 171 -22.35 -10.23 -19.19
C ILE A 171 -21.48 -11.12 -20.06
N SER A 172 -20.95 -12.19 -19.49
CA SER A 172 -20.02 -13.11 -20.14
C SER A 172 -20.65 -14.46 -20.41
N LEU A 173 -20.23 -15.14 -21.50
CA LEU A 173 -20.82 -16.37 -21.98
C LEU A 173 -20.02 -17.64 -21.62
N ASN A 174 -18.83 -17.49 -21.02
CA ASN A 174 -18.01 -18.59 -20.57
C ASN A 174 -17.51 -18.36 -19.15
N THR A 175 -17.14 -19.42 -18.46
CA THR A 175 -16.77 -19.41 -17.03
C THR A 175 -15.60 -18.46 -16.73
N VAL A 176 -14.54 -18.49 -17.53
CA VAL A 176 -13.33 -17.69 -17.29
C VAL A 176 -13.65 -16.20 -17.41
N ASP A 177 -14.31 -15.78 -18.48
CA ASP A 177 -14.69 -14.37 -18.65
C ASP A 177 -15.74 -13.95 -17.60
N ALA A 178 -16.65 -14.85 -17.19
CA ALA A 178 -17.62 -14.56 -16.12
C ALA A 178 -16.93 -14.36 -14.76
N MET A 179 -15.94 -15.17 -14.42
CA MET A 179 -15.13 -15.00 -13.20
C MET A 179 -14.38 -13.67 -13.22
N ARG A 180 -13.72 -13.34 -14.33
CA ARG A 180 -13.04 -12.04 -14.50
C ARG A 180 -14.01 -10.88 -14.37
N SER A 181 -15.14 -10.95 -15.06
CA SER A 181 -16.19 -9.93 -14.99
C SER A 181 -16.70 -9.74 -13.56
N GLY A 182 -17.03 -10.84 -12.88
CA GLY A 182 -17.50 -10.81 -11.50
C GLY A 182 -16.50 -10.15 -10.54
N ILE A 183 -15.24 -10.49 -10.65
CA ILE A 183 -14.18 -9.90 -9.81
C ILE A 183 -13.97 -8.41 -10.12
N ILE A 184 -13.85 -8.03 -11.39
CA ILE A 184 -13.57 -6.64 -11.79
C ILE A 184 -14.76 -5.73 -11.45
N TYR A 185 -15.93 -6.02 -12.00
CA TYR A 185 -17.13 -5.19 -11.77
C TYR A 185 -17.68 -5.32 -10.35
N GLY A 186 -17.54 -6.50 -9.73
CA GLY A 186 -17.93 -6.72 -8.34
C GLY A 186 -17.08 -5.89 -7.38
N THR A 187 -15.75 -5.86 -7.58
CA THR A 187 -14.84 -5.02 -6.79
C THR A 187 -15.15 -3.54 -7.02
N ALA A 188 -15.25 -3.10 -8.28
CA ALA A 188 -15.57 -1.70 -8.60
C ALA A 188 -16.91 -1.27 -7.98
N GLY A 189 -17.95 -2.11 -8.10
CA GLY A 189 -19.26 -1.82 -7.49
C GLY A 189 -19.23 -1.79 -5.96
N SER A 190 -18.39 -2.63 -5.33
CA SER A 190 -18.17 -2.60 -3.89
C SER A 190 -17.48 -1.31 -3.45
N LEU A 191 -16.45 -0.89 -4.17
CA LEU A 191 -15.74 0.37 -3.92
C LEU A 191 -16.70 1.56 -4.05
N ASP A 192 -17.42 1.66 -5.18
CA ASP A 192 -18.40 2.72 -5.39
C ASP A 192 -19.44 2.79 -4.26
N GLY A 193 -19.99 1.63 -3.86
CA GLY A 193 -20.97 1.58 -2.80
C GLY A 193 -20.41 1.94 -1.42
N LEU A 194 -19.14 1.69 -1.15
CA LEU A 194 -18.47 2.11 0.09
C LEU A 194 -18.11 3.61 0.05
N ILE A 195 -17.62 4.10 -1.09
CA ILE A 195 -17.35 5.53 -1.30
C ILE A 195 -18.63 6.34 -1.05
N ASP A 196 -19.77 5.95 -1.66
CA ASP A 196 -21.06 6.63 -1.45
C ASP A 196 -21.44 6.70 0.03
N ARG A 197 -21.20 5.62 0.79
CA ARG A 197 -21.49 5.58 2.23
C ARG A 197 -20.55 6.45 3.05
N PHE A 198 -19.27 6.46 2.71
CA PHE A 198 -18.26 7.29 3.37
C PHE A 198 -18.51 8.78 3.12
N LEU A 199 -18.81 9.18 1.88
CA LEU A 199 -19.16 10.56 1.56
C LEU A 199 -20.43 11.00 2.32
N LYS A 200 -21.41 10.12 2.41
CA LYS A 200 -22.64 10.39 3.21
C LYS A 200 -22.33 10.56 4.69
N GLU A 201 -21.47 9.71 5.26
CA GLU A 201 -21.09 9.78 6.68
C GLU A 201 -20.21 11.01 6.97
N LEU A 202 -19.31 11.37 6.04
CA LEU A 202 -18.52 12.59 6.12
C LEU A 202 -19.37 13.88 5.95
N GLY A 203 -20.52 13.79 5.29
CA GLY A 203 -21.37 14.93 4.98
C GLY A 203 -20.78 15.95 4.02
N GLN A 204 -19.72 15.56 3.29
CA GLN A 204 -18.99 16.41 2.34
C GLN A 204 -18.24 15.58 1.31
N GLU A 205 -17.84 16.25 0.21
CA GLU A 205 -16.96 15.66 -0.80
C GLU A 205 -15.55 15.39 -0.23
N ALA A 206 -14.88 14.38 -0.79
CA ALA A 206 -13.54 13.97 -0.40
C ALA A 206 -12.68 13.71 -1.63
N THR A 207 -11.37 13.88 -1.50
CA THR A 207 -10.41 13.39 -2.49
C THR A 207 -10.39 11.87 -2.45
N LEU A 208 -10.60 11.22 -3.59
CA LEU A 208 -10.55 9.77 -3.71
C LEU A 208 -9.19 9.36 -4.26
N LEU A 209 -8.43 8.62 -3.45
CA LEU A 209 -7.08 8.15 -3.80
C LEU A 209 -7.08 6.63 -3.86
N ALA A 210 -6.38 6.06 -4.83
CA ALA A 210 -6.13 4.63 -4.89
C ALA A 210 -4.64 4.34 -5.05
N THR A 211 -4.17 3.30 -4.37
CA THR A 211 -2.84 2.73 -4.48
C THR A 211 -2.90 1.21 -4.50
N GLY A 212 -1.76 0.55 -4.60
CA GLY A 212 -1.66 -0.90 -4.69
C GLY A 212 -1.69 -1.42 -6.14
N GLY A 213 -1.11 -2.60 -6.34
CA GLY A 213 -0.78 -3.12 -7.68
C GLY A 213 -1.98 -3.40 -8.61
N LEU A 214 -3.20 -3.45 -8.07
CA LEU A 214 -4.42 -3.68 -8.87
C LEU A 214 -5.29 -2.43 -9.05
N SER A 215 -4.85 -1.28 -8.53
CA SER A 215 -5.61 -0.03 -8.63
C SER A 215 -5.86 0.39 -10.09
N HIS A 216 -4.85 0.31 -10.96
CA HIS A 216 -4.99 0.60 -12.39
C HIS A 216 -5.97 -0.31 -13.13
N LEU A 217 -6.10 -1.55 -12.64
CA LEU A 217 -7.00 -2.51 -13.25
C LEU A 217 -8.45 -2.29 -12.84
N ILE A 218 -8.71 -1.87 -11.60
CA ILE A 218 -10.05 -1.77 -11.01
C ILE A 218 -10.65 -0.37 -11.15
N CYS A 219 -9.88 0.69 -10.86
CA CYS A 219 -10.39 2.07 -10.84
C CYS A 219 -11.09 2.51 -12.13
N PRO A 220 -10.65 2.09 -13.35
CA PRO A 220 -11.37 2.45 -14.59
C PRO A 220 -12.80 1.91 -14.69
N TYR A 221 -13.18 0.94 -13.87
CA TYR A 221 -14.52 0.37 -13.82
C TYR A 221 -15.41 0.99 -12.73
N CYS A 222 -14.83 1.85 -11.88
CA CYS A 222 -15.58 2.60 -10.88
C CYS A 222 -16.33 3.76 -11.51
N ARG A 223 -17.46 4.15 -10.90
CA ARG A 223 -18.26 5.33 -11.30
C ARG A 223 -17.63 6.62 -10.79
N HIS A 224 -16.96 6.56 -9.66
CA HIS A 224 -16.26 7.69 -9.06
C HIS A 224 -14.95 7.97 -9.78
N SER A 225 -14.57 9.25 -9.88
CA SER A 225 -13.24 9.65 -10.35
C SER A 225 -12.22 9.46 -9.22
N ILE A 226 -11.36 8.48 -9.37
CA ILE A 226 -10.36 8.08 -8.36
C ILE A 226 -8.97 8.41 -8.91
N ILE A 227 -8.17 9.13 -8.14
CA ILE A 227 -6.77 9.43 -8.45
C ILE A 227 -5.94 8.19 -8.09
N VAL A 228 -5.29 7.59 -9.07
CA VAL A 228 -4.38 6.47 -8.82
C VAL A 228 -2.97 7.00 -8.59
N ASP A 229 -2.42 6.74 -7.40
CA ASP A 229 -1.04 7.05 -7.02
C ASP A 229 -0.34 5.76 -6.56
N GLU A 230 0.40 5.15 -7.47
CA GLU A 230 1.15 3.92 -7.19
C GLU A 230 2.26 4.12 -6.15
N ASN A 231 2.73 5.35 -6.02
CA ASN A 231 3.86 5.70 -5.16
C ASN A 231 3.43 6.26 -3.80
N LEU A 232 2.13 6.24 -3.50
CA LEU A 232 1.56 6.84 -2.29
C LEU A 232 2.30 6.38 -1.02
N LEU A 233 2.55 5.09 -0.88
CA LEU A 233 3.26 4.54 0.28
C LEU A 233 4.72 4.98 0.33
N LEU A 234 5.43 4.97 -0.79
CA LEU A 234 6.82 5.44 -0.83
C LEU A 234 6.92 6.94 -0.50
N THR A 235 5.98 7.73 -1.01
CA THR A 235 5.85 9.14 -0.66
C THR A 235 5.60 9.33 0.84
N GLY A 236 4.71 8.53 1.42
CA GLY A 236 4.42 8.57 2.86
C GLY A 236 5.62 8.21 3.73
N LEU A 237 6.38 7.19 3.35
CA LEU A 237 7.62 6.82 4.03
C LEU A 237 8.63 7.98 4.02
N TRP A 238 8.81 8.63 2.87
CA TRP A 238 9.66 9.81 2.76
C TRP A 238 9.20 10.96 3.65
N GLU A 239 7.91 11.28 3.65
CA GLU A 239 7.37 12.38 4.46
C GLU A 239 7.56 12.12 5.96
N ILE A 240 7.33 10.88 6.41
CA ILE A 240 7.55 10.48 7.81
C ILE A 240 9.03 10.66 8.19
N TRP A 241 9.94 10.16 7.36
CA TRP A 241 11.37 10.30 7.56
C TRP A 241 11.82 11.76 7.61
N ASN A 242 11.39 12.56 6.65
CA ASN A 242 11.73 13.98 6.56
C ASN A 242 11.23 14.77 7.78
N ASP A 243 10.02 14.47 8.28
CA ASP A 243 9.47 15.09 9.47
C ASP A 243 10.25 14.67 10.75
N SER A 244 10.63 13.39 10.87
CA SER A 244 11.38 12.88 12.02
C SER A 244 12.75 13.57 12.15
N ARG A 245 13.43 13.82 11.04
CA ARG A 245 14.72 14.53 11.04
C ARG A 245 14.60 16.01 11.44
N LYS A 246 13.52 16.67 11.01
CA LYS A 246 13.26 18.07 11.39
C LYS A 246 12.92 18.22 12.88
N ALA A 247 12.32 17.21 13.48
CA ALA A 247 11.99 17.20 14.91
C ALA A 247 13.20 16.91 15.81
N GLY A 248 14.25 16.27 15.27
CA GLY A 248 15.49 15.95 15.99
C GLY A 248 16.63 16.95 15.79
N ALA A 249 16.44 17.95 14.95
CA ALA A 249 17.38 19.06 14.69
C ALA A 249 17.00 20.31 15.49
#